data_efd5f0e191404d3f5ef497a477adc18b
#
_entry.id   efd5f0e191404d3f5ef497a477adc18b
#
_cell.length_a   1.000
_cell.length_b   1.000
_cell.length_c   1.000
_cell.angle_alpha   90.00
_cell.angle_beta   90.00
_cell.angle_gamma   90.00
#
_symmetry.space_group_name_H-M   'P 1'
#
loop_
_entity.id
_entity.type
_entity.pdbx_description
1 polymer ?
#
loop_
_entity_poly.entity_id
_entity_poly.type
_entity_poly.pdbx_seq_one_letter_code
_entity_poly.pdbx_strand_id
1 'polypeptide(L)'
;MKTVVQWEYDFRKWSENMIERSQVDVNQTWDLSHLFKTEEVFNEALEDLKGKVEAFQKEYEGQITTAHQVNVGLATYRALLEQRGKISAYCNLAVSANTRDKEAQTRAAQTRTVLAGLDAKLSFFESELSQLDDAVLEEARANKEDALYIERLLEDKKHLLSKDVEAT
;
A
#
# COMPACT_ATOMS: atom_id res chain seq x y z
N MET A 1 -32.46 23.51 -22.15
CA MET A 1 -31.63 22.35 -22.57
C MET A 1 -30.57 22.86 -23.53
N LYS A 2 -29.27 22.75 -23.20
CA LYS A 2 -28.21 23.17 -24.12
C LYS A 2 -28.13 22.16 -25.26
N THR A 3 -27.97 22.63 -26.50
CA THR A 3 -27.79 21.76 -27.68
C THR A 3 -26.40 21.12 -27.66
N VAL A 4 -26.21 19.98 -28.35
CA VAL A 4 -24.92 19.30 -28.48
C VAL A 4 -23.84 20.25 -28.97
N VAL A 5 -24.15 21.12 -29.92
CA VAL A 5 -23.24 22.15 -30.47
C VAL A 5 -22.78 23.14 -29.39
N GLN A 6 -23.70 23.50 -28.46
CA GLN A 6 -23.34 24.42 -27.36
C GLN A 6 -22.39 23.75 -26.37
N TRP A 7 -22.59 22.44 -26.10
CA TRP A 7 -21.66 21.65 -25.25
C TRP A 7 -20.25 21.51 -25.86
N GLU A 8 -20.17 21.27 -27.18
CA GLU A 8 -18.91 21.22 -27.90
C GLU A 8 -18.16 22.54 -27.88
N TYR A 9 -18.88 23.65 -28.07
CA TYR A 9 -18.33 25.01 -28.01
C TYR A 9 -17.82 25.33 -26.60
N ASP A 10 -18.65 25.08 -25.59
CA ASP A 10 -18.30 25.33 -24.19
C ASP A 10 -17.11 24.46 -23.77
N PHE A 11 -17.04 23.19 -24.20
CA PHE A 11 -15.92 22.26 -23.92
C PHE A 11 -14.62 22.71 -24.60
N ARG A 12 -14.70 23.16 -25.88
CA ARG A 12 -13.53 23.66 -26.61
C ARG A 12 -12.97 24.92 -25.96
N LYS A 13 -13.84 25.87 -25.61
CA LYS A 13 -13.48 27.09 -24.92
C LYS A 13 -12.90 26.82 -23.52
N TRP A 14 -13.38 25.78 -22.84
CA TRP A 14 -12.84 25.36 -21.58
C TRP A 14 -11.47 24.71 -21.72
N SER A 15 -11.25 23.87 -22.74
CA SER A 15 -9.97 23.23 -23.02
C SER A 15 -8.88 24.21 -23.47
N GLU A 16 -9.26 25.27 -24.22
CA GLU A 16 -8.34 26.35 -24.64
C GLU A 16 -7.85 27.21 -23.47
N ASN A 17 -8.58 27.25 -22.35
CA ASN A 17 -8.21 27.99 -21.15
C ASN A 17 -7.53 27.11 -20.08
N MET A 18 -7.24 25.85 -20.37
CA MET A 18 -6.50 25.00 -19.43
C MET A 18 -5.03 25.43 -19.37
N ILE A 19 -4.63 25.89 -18.18
CA ILE A 19 -3.26 26.26 -17.89
C ILE A 19 -2.40 24.99 -17.86
N GLU A 20 -1.31 24.95 -18.62
CA GLU A 20 -0.33 23.87 -18.55
C GLU A 20 0.31 23.82 -17.16
N ARG A 21 0.63 22.62 -16.67
CA ARG A 21 1.22 22.42 -15.33
C ARG A 21 2.47 23.28 -15.11
N SER A 22 3.29 23.47 -16.15
CA SER A 22 4.50 24.29 -16.13
C SER A 22 4.24 25.78 -15.92
N GLN A 23 3.00 26.25 -16.15
CA GLN A 23 2.58 27.66 -16.00
C GLN A 23 1.90 27.92 -14.65
N VAL A 24 1.64 26.87 -13.85
CA VAL A 24 1.05 27.00 -12.52
C VAL A 24 2.14 27.40 -11.53
N ASP A 25 1.87 28.42 -10.69
CA ASP A 25 2.78 28.83 -9.62
C ASP A 25 3.12 27.61 -8.73
N VAL A 26 4.41 27.40 -8.46
CA VAL A 26 4.89 26.29 -7.63
C VAL A 26 4.21 26.27 -6.26
N ASN A 27 3.92 27.45 -5.68
CA ASN A 27 3.22 27.57 -4.41
C ASN A 27 1.76 27.10 -4.44
N GLN A 28 1.18 26.91 -5.64
CA GLN A 28 -0.17 26.36 -5.85
C GLN A 28 -0.15 24.90 -6.24
N THR A 29 1.01 24.25 -6.10
CA THR A 29 1.21 22.86 -6.50
C THR A 29 1.59 21.99 -5.30
N TRP A 30 1.37 20.70 -5.42
CA TRP A 30 1.78 19.73 -4.40
C TRP A 30 3.30 19.61 -4.35
N ASP A 31 3.87 19.84 -3.18
CA ASP A 31 5.30 19.64 -2.95
C ASP A 31 5.56 18.18 -2.55
N LEU A 32 5.99 17.40 -3.53
CA LEU A 32 6.32 15.98 -3.33
C LEU A 32 7.67 15.77 -2.63
N SER A 33 8.48 16.82 -2.46
CA SER A 33 9.77 16.73 -1.77
C SER A 33 9.62 16.39 -0.28
N HIS A 34 8.42 16.60 0.29
CA HIS A 34 8.07 16.14 1.63
C HIS A 34 7.99 14.60 1.75
N LEU A 35 7.75 13.90 0.65
CA LEU A 35 7.79 12.43 0.60
C LEU A 35 9.20 11.94 0.31
N PHE A 36 9.77 12.38 -0.81
CA PHE A 36 11.15 12.09 -1.21
C PHE A 36 11.77 13.33 -1.82
N LYS A 37 12.92 13.75 -1.28
CA LYS A 37 13.60 14.99 -1.69
C LYS A 37 14.09 14.93 -3.13
N THR A 38 14.57 13.77 -3.55
CA THR A 38 15.09 13.53 -4.90
C THR A 38 14.68 12.13 -5.39
N GLU A 39 14.88 11.86 -6.66
CA GLU A 39 14.64 10.55 -7.26
C GLU A 39 15.61 9.48 -6.73
N GLU A 40 16.85 9.87 -6.43
CA GLU A 40 17.83 8.98 -5.81
C GLU A 40 17.34 8.48 -4.45
N VAL A 41 16.86 9.37 -3.59
CA VAL A 41 16.30 9.03 -2.27
C VAL A 41 15.06 8.13 -2.40
N PHE A 42 14.24 8.34 -3.42
CA PHE A 42 13.12 7.45 -3.72
C PHE A 42 13.60 6.06 -4.14
N ASN A 43 14.59 5.98 -5.03
CA ASN A 43 15.15 4.69 -5.49
C ASN A 43 15.83 3.93 -4.34
N GLU A 44 16.59 4.61 -3.50
CA GLU A 44 17.18 4.03 -2.28
C GLU A 44 16.10 3.47 -1.35
N ALA A 45 15.00 4.19 -1.14
CA ALA A 45 13.89 3.72 -0.32
C ALA A 45 13.18 2.50 -0.91
N LEU A 46 13.07 2.41 -2.24
CA LEU A 46 12.50 1.25 -2.92
C LEU A 46 13.41 0.00 -2.78
N GLU A 47 14.72 0.17 -2.93
CA GLU A 47 15.68 -0.92 -2.73
C GLU A 47 15.75 -1.36 -1.26
N ASP A 48 15.72 -0.42 -0.31
CA ASP A 48 15.65 -0.72 1.12
C ASP A 48 14.38 -1.52 1.47
N LEU A 49 13.23 -1.14 0.90
CA LEU A 49 11.99 -1.90 1.08
C LEU A 49 12.11 -3.35 0.56
N LYS A 50 12.73 -3.55 -0.61
CA LYS A 50 12.96 -4.90 -1.15
C LYS A 50 13.79 -5.75 -0.19
N GLY A 51 14.90 -5.21 0.30
CA GLY A 51 15.77 -5.91 1.24
C GLY A 51 15.06 -6.25 2.56
N LYS A 52 14.26 -5.32 3.08
CA LYS A 52 13.47 -5.52 4.31
C LYS A 52 12.39 -6.59 4.14
N VAL A 53 11.69 -6.62 2.99
CA VAL A 53 10.69 -7.65 2.69
C VAL A 53 11.35 -9.03 2.58
N GLU A 54 12.51 -9.15 1.96
CA GLU A 54 13.25 -10.40 1.88
C GLU A 54 13.73 -10.88 3.25
N ALA A 55 14.23 -9.96 4.08
CA ALA A 55 14.61 -10.27 5.45
C ALA A 55 13.41 -10.73 6.29
N PHE A 56 12.27 -10.03 6.17
CA PHE A 56 11.03 -10.37 6.85
C PHE A 56 10.53 -11.76 6.44
N GLN A 57 10.49 -12.06 5.14
CA GLN A 57 10.11 -13.38 4.65
C GLN A 57 11.01 -14.47 5.22
N LYS A 58 12.32 -14.29 5.18
CA LYS A 58 13.29 -15.25 5.70
C LYS A 58 13.16 -15.48 7.20
N GLU A 59 12.80 -14.45 7.97
CA GLU A 59 12.69 -14.52 9.43
C GLU A 59 11.39 -15.16 9.90
N TYR A 60 10.28 -14.89 9.20
CA TYR A 60 8.95 -15.24 9.68
C TYR A 60 8.27 -16.40 8.94
N GLU A 61 8.54 -16.62 7.65
CA GLU A 61 7.84 -17.64 6.86
C GLU A 61 8.08 -19.05 7.43
N GLY A 62 7.01 -19.69 7.88
CA GLY A 62 7.03 -21.01 8.52
C GLY A 62 7.66 -21.04 9.93
N GLN A 63 7.89 -19.87 10.56
CA GLN A 63 8.58 -19.77 11.84
C GLN A 63 7.71 -19.20 12.98
N ILE A 64 6.48 -18.75 12.68
CA ILE A 64 5.63 -18.09 13.65
C ILE A 64 4.93 -19.14 14.51
N THR A 65 5.29 -19.19 15.81
CA THR A 65 4.75 -20.19 16.75
C THR A 65 4.37 -19.61 18.12
N THR A 66 4.78 -18.37 18.43
CA THR A 66 4.60 -17.75 19.74
C THR A 66 3.93 -16.38 19.64
N ALA A 67 3.21 -15.98 20.68
CA ALA A 67 2.60 -14.66 20.83
C ALA A 67 3.63 -13.51 20.65
N HIS A 68 4.84 -13.69 21.15
CA HIS A 68 5.92 -12.71 20.99
C HIS A 68 6.28 -12.52 19.50
N GLN A 69 6.43 -13.62 18.75
CA GLN A 69 6.73 -13.55 17.31
C GLN A 69 5.59 -12.92 16.52
N VAL A 70 4.34 -13.18 16.90
CA VAL A 70 3.15 -12.52 16.32
C VAL A 70 3.24 -11.00 16.50
N ASN A 71 3.48 -10.52 17.73
CA ASN A 71 3.51 -9.09 18.01
C ASN A 71 4.69 -8.37 17.35
N VAL A 72 5.90 -8.95 17.39
CA VAL A 72 7.09 -8.37 16.72
C VAL A 72 6.91 -8.41 15.20
N GLY A 73 6.38 -9.51 14.66
CA GLY A 73 6.06 -9.65 13.25
C GLY A 73 5.04 -8.62 12.78
N LEU A 74 3.95 -8.40 13.52
CA LEU A 74 2.94 -7.38 13.22
C LEU A 74 3.53 -5.96 13.24
N ALA A 75 4.39 -5.64 14.20
CA ALA A 75 5.05 -4.34 14.24
C ALA A 75 5.95 -4.12 13.01
N THR A 76 6.74 -5.12 12.63
CA THR A 76 7.60 -5.08 11.44
C THR A 76 6.76 -4.99 10.16
N TYR A 77 5.71 -5.79 10.05
CA TYR A 77 4.79 -5.81 8.91
C TYR A 77 4.14 -4.44 8.69
N ARG A 78 3.65 -3.78 9.76
CA ARG A 78 3.11 -2.42 9.67
C ARG A 78 4.14 -1.41 9.16
N ALA A 79 5.38 -1.49 9.64
CA ALA A 79 6.45 -0.60 9.16
C ALA A 79 6.74 -0.81 7.65
N LEU A 80 6.70 -2.05 7.17
CA LEU A 80 6.84 -2.36 5.74
C LEU A 80 5.68 -1.79 4.92
N LEU A 81 4.43 -1.95 5.40
CA LEU A 81 3.25 -1.40 4.73
C LEU A 81 3.26 0.14 4.70
N GLU A 82 3.73 0.80 5.76
CA GLU A 82 3.88 2.26 5.81
C GLU A 82 4.90 2.74 4.77
N GLN A 83 6.07 2.13 4.71
CA GLN A 83 7.10 2.46 3.73
C GLN A 83 6.60 2.21 2.30
N ARG A 84 5.95 1.08 2.05
CA ARG A 84 5.29 0.74 0.79
C ARG A 84 4.25 1.79 0.41
N GLY A 85 3.42 2.19 1.36
CA GLY A 85 2.39 3.21 1.17
C GLY A 85 2.97 4.56 0.75
N LYS A 86 4.05 4.99 1.40
CA LYS A 86 4.77 6.23 1.08
C LYS A 86 5.36 6.22 -0.34
N ILE A 87 5.97 5.10 -0.76
CA ILE A 87 6.50 4.90 -2.11
C ILE A 87 5.38 4.95 -3.15
N SER A 88 4.27 4.25 -2.91
CA SER A 88 3.10 4.24 -3.79
C SER A 88 2.46 5.62 -3.91
N ALA A 89 2.33 6.34 -2.80
CA ALA A 89 1.75 7.69 -2.76
C ALA A 89 2.59 8.68 -3.59
N TYR A 90 3.91 8.66 -3.47
CA TYR A 90 4.79 9.52 -4.26
C TYR A 90 4.57 9.35 -5.77
N CYS A 91 4.56 8.12 -6.26
CA CYS A 91 4.33 7.84 -7.68
C CYS A 91 2.94 8.24 -8.15
N ASN A 92 1.90 7.92 -7.38
CA ASN A 92 0.52 8.22 -7.75
C ASN A 92 0.25 9.73 -7.73
N LEU A 93 0.77 10.46 -6.77
CA LEU A 93 0.63 11.91 -6.68
C LEU A 93 1.39 12.62 -7.81
N ALA A 94 2.58 12.13 -8.21
CA ALA A 94 3.31 12.68 -9.36
C ALA A 94 2.49 12.56 -10.66
N VAL A 95 1.90 11.40 -10.93
CA VAL A 95 1.02 11.20 -12.09
C VAL A 95 -0.24 12.06 -11.99
N SER A 96 -0.84 12.17 -10.80
CA SER A 96 -2.05 12.99 -10.60
C SER A 96 -1.79 14.48 -10.77
N ALA A 97 -0.59 14.94 -10.40
CA ALA A 97 -0.18 16.33 -10.59
C ALA A 97 0.01 16.70 -12.06
N ASN A 98 0.48 15.77 -12.89
CA ASN A 98 0.65 15.96 -14.32
C ASN A 98 0.41 14.65 -15.09
N THR A 99 -0.82 14.45 -15.56
CA THR A 99 -1.21 13.25 -16.31
C THR A 99 -0.57 13.14 -17.70
N ARG A 100 0.13 14.16 -18.18
CA ARG A 100 0.87 14.16 -19.46
C ARG A 100 2.35 13.82 -19.28
N ASP A 101 2.82 13.72 -18.04
CA ASP A 101 4.22 13.39 -17.73
C ASP A 101 4.47 11.89 -17.94
N LYS A 102 5.12 11.57 -19.06
CA LYS A 102 5.41 10.19 -19.44
C LYS A 102 6.44 9.53 -18.52
N GLU A 103 7.38 10.30 -17.96
CA GLU A 103 8.38 9.78 -17.03
C GLU A 103 7.74 9.39 -15.71
N ALA A 104 6.87 10.26 -15.16
CA ALA A 104 6.08 9.95 -13.97
C ALA A 104 5.17 8.72 -14.17
N GLN A 105 4.50 8.61 -15.34
CA GLN A 105 3.68 7.45 -15.67
C GLN A 105 4.51 6.16 -15.74
N THR A 106 5.67 6.20 -16.40
CA THR A 106 6.56 5.05 -16.53
C THR A 106 7.07 4.60 -15.16
N ARG A 107 7.57 5.54 -14.35
CA ARG A 107 8.01 5.28 -12.98
C ARG A 107 6.89 4.66 -12.13
N ALA A 108 5.68 5.22 -12.19
CA ALA A 108 4.53 4.68 -11.46
C ALA A 108 4.17 3.26 -11.89
N ALA A 109 4.21 2.94 -13.19
CA ALA A 109 3.95 1.61 -13.71
C ALA A 109 5.01 0.59 -13.24
N GLN A 110 6.29 0.94 -13.35
CA GLN A 110 7.41 0.10 -12.89
C GLN A 110 7.33 -0.14 -11.38
N THR A 111 7.13 0.92 -10.60
CA THR A 111 7.00 0.83 -9.14
C THR A 111 5.83 -0.05 -8.74
N ARG A 112 4.69 0.07 -9.42
CA ARG A 112 3.51 -0.79 -9.15
C ARG A 112 3.82 -2.26 -9.36
N THR A 113 4.56 -2.61 -10.41
CA THR A 113 4.98 -4.00 -10.68
C THR A 113 5.89 -4.51 -9.57
N VAL A 114 6.86 -3.71 -9.13
CA VAL A 114 7.74 -4.08 -8.02
C VAL A 114 6.94 -4.27 -6.72
N LEU A 115 6.08 -3.32 -6.37
CA LEU A 115 5.26 -3.40 -5.16
C LEU A 115 4.34 -4.60 -5.17
N ALA A 116 3.72 -4.95 -6.31
CA ALA A 116 2.91 -6.16 -6.43
C ALA A 116 3.71 -7.45 -6.18
N GLY A 117 4.97 -7.50 -6.62
CA GLY A 117 5.88 -8.59 -6.30
C GLY A 117 6.23 -8.68 -4.81
N LEU A 118 6.39 -7.54 -4.14
CA LEU A 118 6.62 -7.48 -2.70
C LEU A 118 5.36 -7.86 -1.90
N ASP A 119 4.19 -7.41 -2.32
CA ASP A 119 2.91 -7.79 -1.72
C ASP A 119 2.70 -9.31 -1.78
N ALA A 120 3.05 -9.95 -2.92
CA ALA A 120 3.00 -11.40 -3.06
C ALA A 120 3.96 -12.12 -2.10
N LYS A 121 5.17 -11.58 -1.87
CA LYS A 121 6.11 -12.12 -0.89
C LYS A 121 5.62 -11.96 0.56
N LEU A 122 4.84 -10.92 0.87
CA LEU A 122 4.31 -10.66 2.21
C LEU A 122 3.03 -11.44 2.53
N SER A 123 2.34 -11.98 1.51
CA SER A 123 1.02 -12.61 1.68
C SER A 123 1.02 -13.85 2.58
N PHE A 124 2.18 -14.51 2.76
CA PHE A 124 2.32 -15.64 3.68
C PHE A 124 1.95 -15.26 5.11
N PHE A 125 2.33 -14.03 5.53
CA PHE A 125 2.25 -13.61 6.93
C PHE A 125 0.80 -13.61 7.43
N GLU A 126 -0.12 -13.00 6.70
CA GLU A 126 -1.55 -13.03 7.07
C GLU A 126 -2.14 -14.43 6.99
N SER A 127 -1.70 -15.23 6.01
CA SER A 127 -2.13 -16.63 5.87
C SER A 127 -1.67 -17.48 7.05
N GLU A 128 -0.43 -17.35 7.49
CA GLU A 128 0.10 -18.10 8.65
C GLU A 128 -0.54 -17.66 9.95
N LEU A 129 -0.74 -16.34 10.17
CA LEU A 129 -1.45 -15.85 11.35
C LEU A 129 -2.86 -16.45 11.44
N SER A 130 -3.57 -16.59 10.32
CA SER A 130 -4.90 -17.19 10.30
C SER A 130 -4.92 -18.69 10.65
N GLN A 131 -3.78 -19.37 10.56
CA GLN A 131 -3.65 -20.81 10.84
C GLN A 131 -3.10 -21.10 12.25
N LEU A 132 -2.62 -20.07 12.97
CA LEU A 132 -2.12 -20.24 14.34
C LEU A 132 -3.21 -20.75 15.30
N ASP A 133 -2.79 -21.41 16.36
CA ASP A 133 -3.68 -21.78 17.46
C ASP A 133 -4.32 -20.52 18.09
N ASP A 134 -5.62 -20.59 18.38
CA ASP A 134 -6.35 -19.48 18.98
C ASP A 134 -5.76 -19.08 20.33
N ALA A 135 -5.16 -20.01 21.08
CA ALA A 135 -4.49 -19.70 22.35
C ALA A 135 -3.28 -18.77 22.16
N VAL A 136 -2.50 -18.95 21.09
CA VAL A 136 -1.36 -18.08 20.76
C VAL A 136 -1.85 -16.68 20.36
N LEU A 137 -2.93 -16.61 19.59
CA LEU A 137 -3.52 -15.33 19.18
C LEU A 137 -4.14 -14.60 20.37
N GLU A 138 -4.83 -15.30 21.27
CA GLU A 138 -5.39 -14.70 22.49
C GLU A 138 -4.28 -14.17 23.41
N GLU A 139 -3.16 -14.86 23.55
CA GLU A 139 -1.99 -14.35 24.27
C GLU A 139 -1.40 -13.11 23.60
N ALA A 140 -1.24 -13.12 22.27
CA ALA A 140 -0.74 -11.99 21.49
C ALA A 140 -1.65 -10.76 21.59
N ARG A 141 -2.98 -10.95 21.71
CA ARG A 141 -3.98 -9.89 21.89
C ARG A 141 -3.79 -9.05 23.14
N ALA A 142 -3.02 -9.52 24.12
CA ALA A 142 -2.66 -8.72 25.29
C ALA A 142 -1.86 -7.46 24.93
N ASN A 143 -1.20 -7.42 23.76
CA ASN A 143 -0.61 -6.20 23.21
C ASN A 143 -1.71 -5.27 22.68
N LYS A 144 -1.84 -4.10 23.27
CA LYS A 144 -2.90 -3.13 22.94
C LYS A 144 -2.81 -2.61 21.49
N GLU A 145 -1.62 -2.56 20.90
CA GLU A 145 -1.41 -2.09 19.53
C GLU A 145 -1.97 -3.06 18.50
N ASP A 146 -1.97 -4.35 18.82
CA ASP A 146 -2.37 -5.44 17.94
C ASP A 146 -3.78 -5.99 18.28
N ALA A 147 -4.32 -5.63 19.44
CA ALA A 147 -5.53 -6.21 19.99
C ALA A 147 -6.72 -6.24 19.02
N LEU A 148 -7.00 -5.12 18.37
CA LEU A 148 -8.13 -5.01 17.43
C LEU A 148 -7.92 -5.85 16.15
N TYR A 149 -6.68 -5.91 15.64
CA TYR A 149 -6.36 -6.72 14.47
C TYR A 149 -6.53 -8.21 14.80
N ILE A 150 -5.99 -8.65 15.93
CA ILE A 150 -6.07 -10.05 16.38
C ILE A 150 -7.52 -10.45 16.68
N GLU A 151 -8.30 -9.57 17.30
CA GLU A 151 -9.73 -9.81 17.56
C GLU A 151 -10.49 -10.09 16.25
N ARG A 152 -10.30 -9.26 15.22
CA ARG A 152 -10.89 -9.48 13.89
C ARG A 152 -10.43 -10.78 13.27
N LEU A 153 -9.15 -11.09 13.37
CA LEU A 153 -8.59 -12.34 12.85
C LEU A 153 -9.26 -13.57 13.50
N LEU A 154 -9.45 -13.54 14.82
CA LEU A 154 -10.13 -14.61 15.55
C LEU A 154 -11.62 -14.72 15.18
N GLU A 155 -12.29 -13.61 14.89
CA GLU A 155 -13.67 -13.60 14.39
C GLU A 155 -13.75 -14.21 12.99
N ASP A 156 -12.88 -13.80 12.08
CA ASP A 156 -12.84 -14.32 10.69
C ASP A 156 -12.56 -15.83 10.67
N LYS A 157 -11.68 -16.33 11.54
CA LYS A 157 -11.44 -17.77 11.70
C LYS A 157 -12.70 -18.55 12.06
N LYS A 158 -13.55 -18.04 12.97
CA LYS A 158 -14.82 -18.68 13.33
C LYS A 158 -15.77 -18.78 12.14
N HIS A 159 -15.80 -17.77 11.30
CA HIS A 159 -16.64 -17.76 10.10
C HIS A 159 -16.14 -18.71 9.01
N LEU A 160 -14.83 -18.91 8.87
CA LEU A 160 -14.27 -19.91 7.94
C LEU A 160 -14.61 -21.34 8.36
N LEU A 161 -14.45 -21.65 9.64
CA LEU A 161 -14.78 -22.97 10.19
C LEU A 161 -16.28 -23.31 10.07
N SER A 162 -17.18 -22.32 10.20
CA SER A 162 -18.62 -22.55 10.05
C SER A 162 -19.01 -22.88 8.59
N LYS A 163 -18.36 -22.30 7.59
CA LYS A 163 -18.62 -22.59 6.17
C LYS A 163 -18.17 -23.98 5.75
N ASP A 164 -17.08 -24.49 6.30
CA ASP A 164 -16.59 -25.85 6.01
C ASP A 164 -17.50 -26.92 6.64
N VAL A 165 -18.18 -26.59 7.74
CA VAL A 165 -19.17 -27.48 8.39
C VAL A 165 -20.51 -27.50 7.64
N GLU A 166 -20.92 -26.39 7.01
CA GLU A 166 -22.16 -26.34 6.20
C GLU A 166 -22.01 -26.99 4.81
N ALA A 167 -20.78 -27.21 4.34
CA ALA A 167 -20.50 -27.84 3.05
C ALA A 167 -20.36 -29.37 3.09
N THR A 168 -20.52 -30.00 4.27
CA THR A 168 -20.48 -31.46 4.51
C THR A 168 -21.87 -32.00 4.79
#